data_48528477e99b9754fb785674b351b01c
#
_entry.id   48528477e99b9754fb785674b351b01c
#
_cell.length_a   1.000
_cell.length_b   1.000
_cell.length_c   1.000
_cell.angle_alpha   90.00
_cell.angle_beta   90.00
_cell.angle_gamma   90.00
#
_symmetry.space_group_name_H-M   'P 1'
#
loop_
_entity.id
_entity.type
_entity.pdbx_description
1 polymer ?
#
loop_
_entity_poly.entity_id
_entity_poly.type
_entity_poly.pdbx_seq_one_letter_code
_entity_poly.pdbx_strand_id
1 'polypeptide(L)' 'LALRLMPADPIVNDHYGDVLWKNGNKLQARYYWNNVLQLENTEKDLKAKVKEKLVKGL' A
#
# COMPACT_ATOMS: atom_id res chain seq x y z
N LEU A 1 -0.49 -7.77 -22.15
CA LEU A 1 -0.11 -7.00 -20.96
C LEU A 1 -1.31 -6.25 -20.40
N ALA A 2 -1.81 -6.73 -19.29
CA ALA A 2 -2.90 -6.01 -18.63
C ALA A 2 -2.31 -4.88 -17.82
N LEU A 3 -2.57 -3.64 -18.24
CA LEU A 3 -2.26 -2.47 -17.44
C LEU A 3 -3.26 -2.40 -16.30
N ARG A 4 -2.81 -2.68 -15.11
CA ARG A 4 -3.62 -2.47 -13.92
C ARG A 4 -3.39 -1.07 -13.42
N LEU A 5 -4.43 -0.26 -13.50
CA LEU A 5 -4.43 1.03 -12.83
C LEU A 5 -4.67 0.80 -11.35
N MET A 6 -3.75 1.27 -10.52
CA MET A 6 -3.92 1.20 -9.08
C MET A 6 -4.98 2.23 -8.65
N PRO A 7 -5.80 1.91 -7.64
CA PRO A 7 -6.77 2.88 -7.14
C PRO A 7 -6.10 4.18 -6.69
N ALA A 8 -6.80 5.29 -6.82
CA ALA A 8 -6.33 6.57 -6.33
C ALA A 8 -6.67 6.83 -4.86
N ASP A 9 -7.34 5.88 -4.21
CA ASP A 9 -7.73 5.99 -2.81
C ASP A 9 -6.64 5.39 -1.92
N PRO A 10 -6.03 6.19 -1.03
CA PRO A 10 -4.97 5.68 -0.17
C PRO A 10 -5.43 4.58 0.79
N ILE A 11 -6.66 4.66 1.28
CA ILE A 11 -7.19 3.64 2.19
C ILE A 11 -7.34 2.30 1.48
N VAL A 12 -7.84 2.31 0.25
CA VAL A 12 -7.97 1.10 -0.57
C VAL A 12 -6.61 0.47 -0.83
N ASN A 13 -5.62 1.28 -1.17
CA ASN A 13 -4.25 0.79 -1.40
C ASN A 13 -3.66 0.16 -0.14
N ASP A 14 -3.87 0.79 1.01
CA ASP A 14 -3.40 0.26 2.29
C ASP A 14 -4.05 -1.10 2.59
N HIS A 15 -5.36 -1.21 2.41
CA HIS A 15 -6.09 -2.46 2.62
C HIS A 15 -5.63 -3.57 1.69
N TYR A 16 -5.46 -3.27 0.41
CA TYR A 16 -4.96 -4.26 -0.54
C TYR A 16 -3.56 -4.74 -0.18
N GLY A 17 -2.71 -3.81 0.24
CA GLY A 17 -1.39 -4.18 0.72
C GLY A 17 -1.45 -5.15 1.88
N ASP A 18 -2.32 -4.89 2.85
CA ASP A 18 -2.48 -5.77 4.01
C ASP A 18 -2.96 -7.17 3.60
N VAL A 19 -3.95 -7.25 2.71
CA VAL A 19 -4.48 -8.53 2.23
C VAL A 19 -3.41 -9.31 1.48
N LEU A 20 -2.69 -8.66 0.59
CA LEU A 20 -1.62 -9.30 -0.18
C LEU A 20 -0.51 -9.82 0.74
N TRP A 21 -0.14 -9.04 1.74
CA TRP A 21 0.87 -9.46 2.71
C TRP A 21 0.45 -10.74 3.42
N LYS A 22 -0.79 -10.78 3.91
CA LYS A 22 -1.32 -11.94 4.63
C LYS A 22 -1.42 -13.19 3.74
N ASN A 23 -1.60 -12.99 2.43
CA ASN A 23 -1.64 -14.09 1.47
C ASN A 23 -0.25 -14.53 0.98
N GLY A 24 0.80 -13.96 1.53
CA GLY A 24 2.17 -14.30 1.15
C GLY A 24 2.72 -13.53 -0.04
N ASN A 25 1.94 -12.63 -0.64
CA ASN A 25 2.35 -11.81 -1.78
C ASN A 25 3.04 -10.53 -1.30
N LYS A 26 4.16 -10.70 -0.61
CA LYS A 26 4.83 -9.59 0.08
C LYS A 26 5.34 -8.50 -0.84
N LEU A 27 5.86 -8.88 -2.00
CA LEU A 27 6.36 -7.90 -2.96
C LEU A 27 5.23 -7.02 -3.49
N GLN A 28 4.10 -7.63 -3.86
CA GLN A 28 2.94 -6.90 -4.33
C GLN A 28 2.34 -6.02 -3.23
N ALA A 29 2.34 -6.51 -1.99
CA ALA A 29 1.88 -5.72 -0.85
C ALA A 29 2.67 -4.42 -0.72
N ARG A 30 3.98 -4.51 -0.86
CA ARG A 30 4.85 -3.34 -0.81
C ARG A 30 4.57 -2.36 -1.94
N TYR A 31 4.23 -2.85 -3.10
CA TYR A 31 3.82 -2.02 -4.23
C TYR A 31 2.63 -1.14 -3.86
N TYR A 32 1.60 -1.73 -3.27
CA TYR A 32 0.41 -0.98 -2.87
C TYR A 32 0.72 0.00 -1.75
N TRP A 33 1.50 -0.40 -0.76
CA TRP A 33 1.89 0.51 0.32
C TRP A 33 2.73 1.68 -0.18
N ASN A 34 3.66 1.44 -1.11
CA ASN A 34 4.42 2.52 -1.73
C ASN A 34 3.52 3.49 -2.49
N ASN A 35 2.49 2.97 -3.15
CA ASN A 35 1.55 3.82 -3.87
C ASN A 35 0.82 4.77 -2.92
N VAL A 36 0.49 4.32 -1.71
CA VAL A 36 -0.11 5.18 -0.68
C VAL A 36 0.77 6.40 -0.42
N LEU A 37 2.07 6.21 -0.33
CA LEU A 37 3.00 7.31 -0.05
C LEU A 37 3.13 8.28 -1.21
N GLN A 38 2.82 7.86 -2.42
CA GLN A 38 2.92 8.69 -3.61
C GLN A 38 1.64 9.44 -3.93
N LEU A 39 0.52 9.06 -3.34
CA LEU A 39 -0.75 9.74 -3.56
C LEU A 39 -0.77 11.08 -2.82
N GLU A 40 -1.25 12.13 -3.51
CA GLU A 40 -1.26 13.48 -2.96
C GLU A 40 -2.25 13.65 -1.81
N ASN A 41 -3.32 12.88 -1.82
CA ASN A 41 -4.40 13.00 -0.84
C ASN A 41 -4.22 12.10 0.38
N THR A 42 -3.03 11.56 0.60
CA THR A 42 -2.76 10.70 1.74
C THR A 42 -2.49 11.52 2.99
N GLU A 43 -3.23 11.25 4.05
CA GLU A 43 -3.03 11.92 5.34
C GLU A 43 -1.70 11.51 5.98
N LYS A 44 -1.15 12.42 6.80
CA LYS A 44 0.15 12.20 7.45
C LYS A 44 0.17 10.96 8.34
N ASP A 45 -0.92 10.73 9.08
CA ASP A 45 -1.02 9.57 9.97
C ASP A 45 -0.97 8.26 9.19
N LEU A 46 -1.65 8.22 8.06
CA LEU A 46 -1.63 7.04 7.19
C LEU A 46 -0.25 6.83 6.58
N LYS A 47 0.41 7.91 6.16
CA LYS A 47 1.78 7.81 5.64
C LYS A 47 2.72 7.20 6.68
N ALA A 48 2.62 7.64 7.93
CA ALA A 48 3.47 7.13 9.00
C ALA A 48 3.24 5.62 9.22
N LYS A 49 1.99 5.19 9.24
CA LYS A 49 1.65 3.78 9.38
C LYS A 49 2.18 2.94 8.24
N VAL A 50 2.02 3.43 7.02
CA VAL A 50 2.47 2.70 5.82
C VAL A 50 3.99 2.61 5.78
N LYS A 51 4.69 3.67 6.14
CA LYS A 51 6.15 3.62 6.23
C LYS A 51 6.62 2.56 7.21
N GLU A 52 5.95 2.44 8.35
CA GLU A 52 6.26 1.41 9.33
C GLU A 52 6.01 0.01 8.75
N LYS A 53 4.91 -0.20 8.04
CA LYS A 53 4.62 -1.47 7.37
C LYS A 53 5.69 -1.84 6.35
N LEU A 54 6.20 -0.86 5.62
CA LEU A 54 7.26 -1.09 4.63
C LEU A 54 8.57 -1.54 5.27
N VAL A 55 8.82 -1.13 6.51
CA VAL A 55 10.03 -1.51 7.24
C VAL A 55 9.85 -2.86 7.93
N LYS A 56 8.75 -3.05 8.63
CA LYS A 56 8.53 -4.21 9.52
C LYS A 56 7.59 -5.27 8.93
N GLY A 57 6.76 -4.89 7.97
CA GLY A 57 5.65 -5.72 7.54
C GLY A 57 4.51 -5.68 8.54
N LEU A 58 3.63 -6.64 8.42
CA LEU A 58 2.52 -6.77 9.37
C LEU A 58 2.86 -7.75 10.49
#